data_76ff856552f06e48d15dca767205ada8
#
_entry.id   76ff856552f06e48d15dca767205ada8
#
_cell.length_a   1.000
_cell.length_b   1.000
_cell.length_c   1.000
_cell.angle_alpha   90.00
_cell.angle_beta   90.00
_cell.angle_gamma   90.00
#
_symmetry.space_group_name_H-M   'P 1'
#
loop_
_entity.id
_entity.type
_entity.pdbx_description
1 polymer ?
#
loop_
_entity_poly.entity_id
_entity_poly.type
_entity_poly.pdbx_seq_one_letter_code
_entity_poly.pdbx_strand_id
1 'polypeptide(L)'
;MTRLRVATWNIFGGRVWDGSRVDLDLTLAMLRRLDADLVAVQEVDRDQGRSHQADQARLLGEALGMEWRYAPALLGTPGSSEGWRVPVPGDPDPGGTAYGIALLSRLPLDQVETVALPQSGRDEPRVGLLAGLAVGGGRLTVAGTHLSFVPGPNVGQLRALQRHLDERGGPRLLLGDLNLWWPAVRLLSLPGWRPLVRGGTFRNRPPGSAAPLVQLDHVLAAGASVALQPRGRRIVSGPASDHKAVVVELEWR
;
A
#
# COMPACT_ATOMS: atom_id res chain seq x y z
N MET A 1 25.83 0.75 -9.04
CA MET A 1 24.80 1.20 -8.05
C MET A 1 23.45 1.15 -8.74
N THR A 2 22.52 0.37 -8.20
CA THR A 2 21.17 0.22 -8.77
C THR A 2 20.22 1.19 -8.06
N ARG A 3 19.41 1.91 -8.82
CA ARG A 3 18.34 2.76 -8.28
C ARG A 3 17.03 2.01 -8.30
N LEU A 4 16.23 2.20 -7.26
CA LEU A 4 14.88 1.67 -7.12
C LEU A 4 13.95 2.79 -6.65
N ARG A 5 12.90 3.06 -7.39
CA ARG A 5 11.87 4.00 -6.99
C ARG A 5 10.64 3.23 -6.53
N VAL A 6 10.29 3.40 -5.25
CA VAL A 6 9.13 2.75 -4.65
C VAL A 6 8.07 3.78 -4.30
N ALA A 7 6.81 3.39 -4.39
CA ALA A 7 5.69 4.26 -4.05
C ALA A 7 4.63 3.51 -3.22
N THR A 8 3.85 4.28 -2.46
CA THR A 8 2.58 3.82 -1.89
C THR A 8 1.50 4.84 -2.14
N TRP A 9 0.30 4.36 -2.40
CA TRP A 9 -0.84 5.22 -2.66
C TRP A 9 -2.17 4.50 -2.40
N ASN A 10 -2.97 5.05 -1.50
CA ASN A 10 -4.36 4.68 -1.34
C ASN A 10 -5.15 5.33 -2.49
N ILE A 11 -5.78 4.52 -3.36
CA ILE A 11 -6.46 4.99 -4.58
C ILE A 11 -7.95 5.26 -4.39
N PHE A 12 -8.47 5.08 -3.16
CA PHE A 12 -9.87 5.35 -2.83
C PHE A 12 -10.88 4.60 -3.74
N GLY A 13 -10.58 3.35 -4.11
CA GLY A 13 -11.39 2.58 -5.05
C GLY A 13 -11.42 3.17 -6.46
N GLY A 14 -10.40 3.94 -6.86
CA GLY A 14 -10.34 4.64 -8.15
C GLY A 14 -11.17 5.92 -8.22
N ARG A 15 -11.60 6.46 -7.07
CA ARG A 15 -12.39 7.70 -7.03
C ARG A 15 -11.53 8.94 -7.17
N VAL A 16 -12.15 10.01 -7.64
CA VAL A 16 -11.58 11.37 -7.57
C VAL A 16 -11.51 11.84 -6.10
N TRP A 17 -10.70 12.86 -5.84
CA TRP A 17 -10.37 13.35 -4.49
C TRP A 17 -11.58 13.69 -3.58
N ASP A 18 -12.73 14.07 -4.14
CA ASP A 18 -13.97 14.40 -3.41
C ASP A 18 -14.96 13.23 -3.32
N GLY A 19 -14.60 12.07 -3.90
CA GLY A 19 -15.43 10.87 -3.91
C GLY A 19 -16.63 10.90 -4.86
N SER A 20 -16.79 11.97 -5.68
CA SER A 20 -17.99 12.20 -6.49
C SER A 20 -18.17 11.20 -7.64
N ARG A 21 -17.08 10.62 -8.15
CA ARG A 21 -17.10 9.62 -9.21
C ARG A 21 -15.86 8.71 -9.17
N VAL A 22 -15.97 7.55 -9.78
CA VAL A 22 -14.83 6.69 -10.10
C VAL A 22 -14.26 7.12 -11.45
N ASP A 23 -12.93 7.21 -11.52
CA ASP A 23 -12.20 7.58 -12.74
C ASP A 23 -10.85 6.87 -12.76
N LEU A 24 -10.85 5.68 -13.36
CA LEU A 24 -9.65 4.84 -13.39
C LEU A 24 -8.57 5.40 -14.34
N ASP A 25 -8.95 6.20 -15.35
CA ASP A 25 -8.00 6.85 -16.24
C ASP A 25 -7.19 7.93 -15.50
N LEU A 26 -7.83 8.69 -14.61
CA LEU A 26 -7.11 9.62 -13.73
C LEU A 26 -6.20 8.87 -12.75
N THR A 27 -6.65 7.74 -12.22
CA THR A 27 -5.83 6.88 -11.35
C THR A 27 -4.60 6.39 -12.10
N LEU A 28 -4.79 5.89 -13.32
CA LEU A 28 -3.72 5.43 -14.19
C LEU A 28 -2.74 6.55 -14.56
N ALA A 29 -3.25 7.73 -14.91
CA ALA A 29 -2.42 8.90 -15.20
C ALA A 29 -1.55 9.31 -14.00
N MET A 30 -2.11 9.24 -12.78
CA MET A 30 -1.36 9.48 -11.56
C MET A 30 -0.28 8.43 -11.34
N LEU A 31 -0.58 7.13 -11.49
CA LEU A 31 0.42 6.06 -11.37
C LEU A 31 1.56 6.23 -12.36
N ARG A 32 1.28 6.56 -13.62
CA ARG A 32 2.31 6.88 -14.63
C ARG A 32 3.20 8.05 -14.20
N ARG A 33 2.62 9.09 -13.60
CA ARG A 33 3.36 10.26 -13.09
C ARG A 33 4.26 9.94 -11.89
N LEU A 34 3.94 8.91 -11.09
CA LEU A 34 4.81 8.46 -10.01
C LEU A 34 6.13 7.92 -10.57
N ASP A 35 6.08 7.31 -11.75
CA ASP A 35 7.23 6.68 -12.44
C ASP A 35 8.01 5.77 -11.48
N ALA A 36 7.29 4.92 -10.76
CA ALA A 36 7.85 4.01 -9.76
C ALA A 36 8.12 2.63 -10.35
N ASP A 37 9.15 1.96 -9.82
CA ASP A 37 9.48 0.58 -10.17
C ASP A 37 8.60 -0.42 -9.40
N LEU A 38 8.15 0.00 -8.21
CA LEU A 38 7.22 -0.75 -7.35
C LEU A 38 6.20 0.21 -6.74
N VAL A 39 4.93 -0.15 -6.78
CA VAL A 39 3.85 0.59 -6.12
C VAL A 39 3.04 -0.35 -5.23
N ALA A 40 2.91 -0.02 -3.95
CA ALA A 40 1.89 -0.60 -3.08
C ALA A 40 0.62 0.25 -3.16
N VAL A 41 -0.48 -0.37 -3.57
CA VAL A 41 -1.77 0.30 -3.79
C VAL A 41 -2.77 -0.19 -2.77
N GLN A 42 -3.47 0.72 -2.10
CA GLN A 42 -4.50 0.41 -1.12
C GLN A 42 -5.88 0.81 -1.65
N GLU A 43 -6.93 0.26 -1.03
CA GLU A 43 -8.33 0.43 -1.43
C GLU A 43 -8.57 0.03 -2.89
N VAL A 44 -8.11 -1.14 -3.23
CA VAL A 44 -8.24 -1.71 -4.57
C VAL A 44 -9.51 -2.54 -4.63
N ASP A 45 -10.44 -2.13 -5.49
CA ASP A 45 -11.68 -2.87 -5.76
C ASP A 45 -11.46 -3.95 -6.81
N ARG A 46 -12.12 -5.08 -6.62
CA ARG A 46 -12.34 -6.10 -7.63
C ARG A 46 -13.83 -6.41 -7.68
N ASP A 47 -14.42 -6.32 -8.87
CA ASP A 47 -15.82 -6.65 -9.17
C ASP A 47 -16.84 -5.93 -8.25
N GLN A 48 -16.52 -4.70 -7.82
CA GLN A 48 -17.41 -3.87 -7.01
C GLN A 48 -18.36 -3.07 -7.90
N GLY A 49 -19.66 -3.06 -7.58
CA GLY A 49 -20.64 -2.26 -8.31
C GLY A 49 -20.30 -0.77 -8.31
N ARG A 50 -19.74 -0.27 -7.21
CA ARG A 50 -19.32 1.14 -7.06
C ARG A 50 -18.17 1.56 -7.99
N SER A 51 -17.41 0.62 -8.49
CA SER A 51 -16.26 0.84 -9.39
C SER A 51 -16.45 0.15 -10.74
N HIS A 52 -17.69 0.06 -11.21
CA HIS A 52 -18.06 -0.48 -12.52
C HIS A 52 -17.61 -1.93 -12.73
N GLN A 53 -17.59 -2.74 -11.69
CA GLN A 53 -17.19 -4.16 -11.70
C GLN A 53 -15.76 -4.37 -12.26
N ALA A 54 -14.90 -3.35 -12.11
CA ALA A 54 -13.54 -3.41 -12.58
C ALA A 54 -12.67 -4.31 -11.67
N ASP A 55 -11.78 -5.10 -12.27
CA ASP A 55 -10.61 -5.64 -11.60
C ASP A 55 -9.49 -4.61 -11.67
N GLN A 56 -9.47 -3.71 -10.68
CA GLN A 56 -8.57 -2.55 -10.71
C GLN A 56 -7.10 -2.95 -10.68
N ALA A 57 -6.71 -3.99 -9.91
CA ALA A 57 -5.33 -4.42 -9.85
C ALA A 57 -4.82 -4.91 -11.22
N ARG A 58 -5.61 -5.76 -11.88
CA ARG A 58 -5.30 -6.28 -13.21
C ARG A 58 -5.25 -5.16 -14.25
N LEU A 59 -6.31 -4.34 -14.33
CA LEU A 59 -6.40 -3.27 -15.33
C LEU A 59 -5.25 -2.26 -15.21
N LEU A 60 -4.90 -1.85 -13.98
CA LEU A 60 -3.80 -0.93 -13.73
C LEU A 60 -2.44 -1.57 -14.06
N GLY A 61 -2.22 -2.83 -13.66
CA GLY A 61 -0.99 -3.56 -13.97
C GLY A 61 -0.79 -3.72 -15.47
N GLU A 62 -1.80 -4.19 -16.19
CA GLU A 62 -1.75 -4.36 -17.66
C GLU A 62 -1.50 -3.02 -18.38
N ALA A 63 -2.23 -1.96 -18.01
CA ALA A 63 -2.10 -0.65 -18.63
C ALA A 63 -0.75 0.06 -18.35
N LEU A 64 -0.05 -0.35 -17.27
CA LEU A 64 1.29 0.13 -16.93
C LEU A 64 2.40 -0.79 -17.48
N GLY A 65 2.07 -1.97 -17.99
CA GLY A 65 3.05 -2.99 -18.34
C GLY A 65 3.83 -3.51 -17.13
N MET A 66 3.18 -3.58 -15.98
CA MET A 66 3.77 -4.02 -14.69
C MET A 66 3.19 -5.36 -14.29
N GLU A 67 4.03 -6.20 -13.68
CA GLU A 67 3.54 -7.37 -12.96
C GLU A 67 2.69 -6.90 -11.78
N TRP A 68 1.61 -7.62 -11.51
CA TRP A 68 0.71 -7.27 -10.41
C TRP A 68 0.39 -8.49 -9.54
N ARG A 69 0.20 -8.23 -8.25
CA ARG A 69 -0.34 -9.17 -7.27
C ARG A 69 -1.41 -8.47 -6.47
N TYR A 70 -2.49 -9.18 -6.21
CA TYR A 70 -3.63 -8.69 -5.44
C TYR A 70 -3.86 -9.56 -4.21
N ALA A 71 -4.13 -8.94 -3.07
CA ALA A 71 -4.53 -9.62 -1.85
C ALA A 71 -5.87 -9.05 -1.37
N PRO A 72 -6.96 -9.84 -1.43
CA PRO A 72 -8.22 -9.43 -0.84
C PRO A 72 -8.08 -9.34 0.67
N ALA A 73 -8.46 -8.21 1.25
CA ALA A 73 -8.65 -8.07 2.69
C ALA A 73 -10.00 -8.66 3.10
N LEU A 74 -11.02 -8.45 2.27
CA LEU A 74 -12.35 -9.06 2.44
C LEU A 74 -12.93 -9.49 1.09
N LEU A 75 -13.82 -10.47 1.14
CA LEU A 75 -14.63 -10.94 0.02
C LEU A 75 -16.07 -10.45 0.24
N GLY A 76 -16.61 -9.75 -0.75
CA GLY A 76 -17.85 -8.99 -0.67
C GLY A 76 -17.61 -7.48 -0.76
N THR A 77 -18.59 -6.68 -0.34
CA THR A 77 -18.55 -5.22 -0.43
C THR A 77 -18.38 -4.57 0.94
N PRO A 78 -17.34 -3.74 1.16
CA PRO A 78 -17.15 -3.03 2.42
C PRO A 78 -18.39 -2.19 2.77
N GLY A 79 -18.84 -2.25 4.03
CA GLY A 79 -19.95 -1.45 4.53
C GLY A 79 -21.33 -1.81 3.96
N SER A 80 -21.47 -2.90 3.18
CA SER A 80 -22.77 -3.32 2.66
C SER A 80 -23.60 -4.05 3.70
N SER A 81 -24.95 -4.00 3.55
CA SER A 81 -25.88 -4.77 4.34
C SER A 81 -25.81 -6.28 4.06
N GLU A 82 -25.33 -6.67 2.88
CA GLU A 82 -25.13 -8.06 2.47
C GLU A 82 -23.91 -8.69 3.14
N GLY A 83 -23.08 -7.85 3.76
CA GLY A 83 -21.92 -8.28 4.52
C GLY A 83 -20.71 -8.60 3.63
N TRP A 84 -19.69 -9.07 4.30
CA TRP A 84 -18.45 -9.54 3.73
C TRP A 84 -17.91 -10.71 4.58
N ARG A 85 -17.01 -11.48 4.02
CA ARG A 85 -16.30 -12.54 4.75
C ARG A 85 -14.80 -12.37 4.66
N VAL A 86 -14.11 -12.87 5.65
CA VAL A 86 -12.64 -12.88 5.67
C VAL A 86 -12.16 -13.97 4.71
N PRO A 87 -11.17 -13.68 3.83
CA PRO A 87 -10.48 -14.73 3.08
C PRO A 87 -9.80 -15.71 4.05
N VAL A 88 -9.85 -17.00 3.74
CA VAL A 88 -9.13 -18.01 4.51
C VAL A 88 -7.69 -18.07 4.01
N PRO A 89 -6.68 -17.85 4.88
CA PRO A 89 -5.28 -17.93 4.48
C PRO A 89 -4.93 -19.29 3.87
N GLY A 90 -4.26 -19.29 2.72
CA GLY A 90 -3.88 -20.51 2.00
C GLY A 90 -4.94 -21.06 1.05
N ASP A 91 -6.18 -20.59 1.12
CA ASP A 91 -7.18 -20.94 0.12
C ASP A 91 -6.88 -20.21 -1.19
N PRO A 92 -7.15 -20.85 -2.34
CA PRO A 92 -7.07 -20.18 -3.62
C PRO A 92 -8.07 -19.01 -3.63
N ASP A 93 -7.68 -17.90 -4.27
CA ASP A 93 -8.58 -16.76 -4.44
C ASP A 93 -9.82 -17.21 -5.23
N PRO A 94 -11.03 -17.17 -4.64
CA PRO A 94 -12.24 -17.65 -5.28
C PRO A 94 -12.71 -16.77 -6.44
N GLY A 95 -12.02 -15.65 -6.69
CA GLY A 95 -12.52 -14.62 -7.61
C GLY A 95 -13.74 -13.86 -7.05
N GLY A 96 -14.43 -13.11 -7.91
CA GLY A 96 -15.63 -12.33 -7.57
C GLY A 96 -15.33 -11.08 -6.75
N THR A 97 -16.40 -10.54 -6.17
CA THR A 97 -16.39 -9.25 -5.46
C THR A 97 -15.46 -9.26 -4.26
N ALA A 98 -14.49 -8.36 -4.27
CA ALA A 98 -13.51 -8.23 -3.19
C ALA A 98 -12.99 -6.78 -3.06
N TYR A 99 -12.37 -6.51 -1.91
CA TYR A 99 -11.68 -5.27 -1.62
C TYR A 99 -10.37 -5.57 -0.89
N GLY A 100 -9.30 -4.89 -1.29
CA GLY A 100 -8.00 -5.21 -0.73
C GLY A 100 -6.88 -4.27 -1.14
N ILE A 101 -5.70 -4.87 -1.32
CA ILE A 101 -4.46 -4.17 -1.67
C ILE A 101 -3.79 -4.85 -2.85
N ALA A 102 -2.92 -4.11 -3.55
CA ALA A 102 -2.12 -4.65 -4.64
C ALA A 102 -0.66 -4.19 -4.59
N LEU A 103 0.22 -4.99 -5.15
CA LEU A 103 1.58 -4.61 -5.54
C LEU A 103 1.64 -4.59 -7.07
N LEU A 104 2.14 -3.47 -7.62
CA LEU A 104 2.43 -3.31 -9.05
C LEU A 104 3.94 -3.14 -9.19
N SER A 105 4.60 -3.91 -10.06
CA SER A 105 6.06 -3.92 -10.16
C SER A 105 6.56 -4.06 -11.59
N ARG A 106 7.57 -3.26 -11.94
CA ARG A 106 8.37 -3.43 -13.17
C ARG A 106 9.37 -4.58 -13.07
N LEU A 107 9.66 -5.00 -11.83
CA LEU A 107 10.55 -6.10 -11.53
C LEU A 107 9.75 -7.35 -11.20
N PRO A 108 10.25 -8.56 -11.52
CA PRO A 108 9.58 -9.79 -11.14
C PRO A 108 9.33 -9.87 -9.63
N LEU A 109 8.12 -10.26 -9.25
CA LEU A 109 7.70 -10.49 -7.87
C LEU A 109 7.77 -11.98 -7.57
N ASP A 110 8.63 -12.38 -6.65
CA ASP A 110 8.76 -13.77 -6.21
C ASP A 110 8.37 -13.94 -4.73
N GLN A 111 8.24 -15.20 -4.27
CA GLN A 111 7.87 -15.54 -2.90
C GLN A 111 6.67 -14.73 -2.38
N VAL A 112 5.66 -14.57 -3.23
CA VAL A 112 4.46 -13.80 -2.90
C VAL A 112 3.68 -14.51 -1.80
N GLU A 113 3.31 -13.76 -0.75
CA GLU A 113 2.57 -14.24 0.39
C GLU A 113 1.56 -13.21 0.86
N THR A 114 0.37 -13.68 1.24
CA THR A 114 -0.63 -12.88 1.93
C THR A 114 -0.67 -13.25 3.40
N VAL A 115 -0.50 -12.25 4.26
CA VAL A 115 -0.52 -12.41 5.72
C VAL A 115 -1.77 -11.74 6.28
N ALA A 116 -2.64 -12.52 6.91
CA ALA A 116 -3.78 -11.97 7.66
C ALA A 116 -3.27 -11.22 8.90
N LEU A 117 -3.75 -10.01 9.11
CA LEU A 117 -3.37 -9.19 10.26
C LEU A 117 -4.37 -9.36 11.41
N PRO A 118 -3.95 -9.14 12.68
CA PRO A 118 -4.85 -9.24 13.82
C PRO A 118 -6.10 -8.38 13.62
N GLN A 119 -7.26 -8.99 13.75
CA GLN A 119 -8.55 -8.30 13.66
C GLN A 119 -9.09 -8.02 15.06
N SER A 120 -9.70 -6.87 15.27
CA SER A 120 -10.32 -6.48 16.54
C SER A 120 -11.81 -6.19 16.35
N GLY A 121 -12.64 -6.91 17.08
CA GLY A 121 -14.08 -6.68 17.09
C GLY A 121 -14.70 -6.82 15.69
N ARG A 122 -15.50 -5.81 15.30
CA ARG A 122 -16.17 -5.73 13.99
C ARG A 122 -15.40 -4.88 12.96
N ASP A 123 -14.13 -4.57 13.23
CA ASP A 123 -13.28 -3.85 12.27
C ASP A 123 -13.10 -4.67 10.99
N GLU A 124 -12.92 -3.97 9.88
CA GLU A 124 -12.63 -4.62 8.60
C GLU A 124 -11.33 -5.44 8.71
N PRO A 125 -11.28 -6.64 8.12
CA PRO A 125 -10.06 -7.42 8.09
C PRO A 125 -8.98 -6.69 7.28
N ARG A 126 -7.73 -6.86 7.72
CA ARG A 126 -6.56 -6.25 7.10
C ARG A 126 -5.54 -7.32 6.75
N VAL A 127 -4.78 -7.08 5.70
CA VAL A 127 -3.75 -8.00 5.20
C VAL A 127 -2.45 -7.28 4.89
N GLY A 128 -1.36 -8.02 4.95
CA GLY A 128 -0.09 -7.67 4.33
C GLY A 128 0.12 -8.50 3.07
N LEU A 129 0.50 -7.88 1.96
CA LEU A 129 0.91 -8.55 0.73
C LEU A 129 2.42 -8.42 0.61
N LEU A 130 3.11 -9.52 0.75
CA LEU A 130 4.57 -9.60 0.72
C LEU A 130 5.05 -10.12 -0.63
N ALA A 131 6.21 -9.64 -1.04
CA ALA A 131 6.94 -10.19 -2.19
C ALA A 131 8.46 -9.99 -2.02
N GLY A 132 9.23 -10.84 -2.68
CA GLY A 132 10.67 -10.67 -2.89
C GLY A 132 10.97 -10.00 -4.21
N LEU A 133 12.01 -9.18 -4.25
CA LEU A 133 12.57 -8.58 -5.46
C LEU A 133 14.08 -8.78 -5.52
N ALA A 134 14.57 -9.12 -6.71
CA ALA A 134 16.01 -9.09 -6.98
C ALA A 134 16.42 -7.66 -7.37
N VAL A 135 17.31 -7.04 -6.59
CA VAL A 135 17.75 -5.67 -6.81
C VAL A 135 19.26 -5.59 -6.60
N GLY A 136 20.01 -5.12 -7.60
CA GLY A 136 21.44 -4.81 -7.46
C GLY A 136 22.32 -5.99 -7.05
N GLY A 137 21.94 -7.21 -7.41
CA GLY A 137 22.64 -8.45 -7.01
C GLY A 137 22.27 -8.96 -5.61
N GLY A 138 21.37 -8.28 -4.90
CA GLY A 138 20.84 -8.70 -3.60
C GLY A 138 19.33 -8.95 -3.65
N ARG A 139 18.76 -9.23 -2.49
CA ARG A 139 17.34 -9.49 -2.31
C ARG A 139 16.70 -8.46 -1.39
N LEU A 140 15.58 -7.91 -1.80
CA LEU A 140 14.73 -7.01 -1.04
C LEU A 140 13.39 -7.68 -0.77
N THR A 141 12.96 -7.72 0.48
CA THR A 141 11.58 -8.09 0.82
C THR A 141 10.73 -6.83 0.95
N VAL A 142 9.58 -6.81 0.30
CA VAL A 142 8.63 -5.70 0.38
C VAL A 142 7.29 -6.19 0.91
N ALA A 143 6.59 -5.35 1.64
CA ALA A 143 5.21 -5.57 2.02
C ALA A 143 4.37 -4.33 1.71
N GLY A 144 3.23 -4.55 1.04
CA GLY A 144 2.14 -3.58 0.95
C GLY A 144 1.10 -3.87 2.05
N THR A 145 0.46 -2.84 2.59
CA THR A 145 -0.62 -3.00 3.58
C THR A 145 -1.56 -1.80 3.61
N HIS A 146 -2.75 -2.01 4.18
CA HIS A 146 -3.67 -0.97 4.63
C HIS A 146 -4.14 -1.34 6.03
N LEU A 147 -3.69 -0.61 7.05
CA LEU A 147 -4.02 -0.93 8.43
C LEU A 147 -5.37 -0.35 8.85
N SER A 148 -5.90 -0.85 9.97
CA SER A 148 -7.11 -0.33 10.58
C SER A 148 -7.01 1.17 10.87
N PHE A 149 -8.11 1.89 10.72
CA PHE A 149 -8.22 3.29 11.18
C PHE A 149 -8.52 3.38 12.68
N VAL A 150 -8.78 2.25 13.35
CA VAL A 150 -9.06 2.22 14.79
C VAL A 150 -7.74 2.29 15.58
N PRO A 151 -7.59 3.27 16.48
CA PRO A 151 -6.40 3.38 17.33
C PRO A 151 -6.21 2.15 18.23
N GLY A 152 -4.98 1.67 18.33
CA GLY A 152 -4.63 0.43 19.05
C GLY A 152 -4.54 -0.77 18.14
N PRO A 153 -5.63 -1.27 17.53
CA PRO A 153 -5.58 -2.29 16.49
C PRO A 153 -4.53 -2.03 15.40
N ASN A 154 -4.48 -0.82 14.83
CA ASN A 154 -3.48 -0.46 13.83
C ASN A 154 -2.02 -0.62 14.31
N VAL A 155 -1.74 -0.32 15.57
CA VAL A 155 -0.41 -0.53 16.16
C VAL A 155 -0.10 -2.02 16.30
N GLY A 156 -1.08 -2.81 16.75
CA GLY A 156 -0.97 -4.27 16.82
C GLY A 156 -0.68 -4.88 15.46
N GLN A 157 -1.41 -4.45 14.43
CA GLN A 157 -1.23 -4.87 13.05
C GLN A 157 0.13 -4.47 12.48
N LEU A 158 0.57 -3.22 12.71
CA LEU A 158 1.90 -2.75 12.31
C LEU A 158 3.00 -3.66 12.88
N ARG A 159 2.96 -3.90 14.17
CA ARG A 159 3.98 -4.72 14.86
C ARG A 159 3.93 -6.18 14.44
N ALA A 160 2.75 -6.74 14.20
CA ALA A 160 2.61 -8.11 13.70
C ALA A 160 3.27 -8.26 12.32
N LEU A 161 2.98 -7.32 11.39
CA LEU A 161 3.57 -7.33 10.06
C LEU A 161 5.09 -7.08 10.10
N GLN A 162 5.57 -6.17 10.97
CA GLN A 162 7.00 -5.93 11.15
C GLN A 162 7.73 -7.18 11.67
N ARG A 163 7.18 -7.92 12.66
CA ARG A 163 7.76 -9.17 13.13
C ARG A 163 7.85 -10.21 12.02
N HIS A 164 6.76 -10.38 11.26
CA HIS A 164 6.72 -11.32 10.14
C HIS A 164 7.78 -10.98 9.07
N LEU A 165 7.96 -9.70 8.77
CA LEU A 165 9.03 -9.25 7.89
C LEU A 165 10.42 -9.45 8.50
N ASP A 166 10.59 -9.28 9.82
CA ASP A 166 11.87 -9.45 10.51
C ASP A 166 12.37 -10.90 10.45
N GLU A 167 11.47 -11.88 10.41
CA GLU A 167 11.79 -13.30 10.24
C GLU A 167 12.45 -13.61 8.87
N ARG A 168 12.21 -12.77 7.87
CA ARG A 168 12.81 -12.90 6.52
C ARG A 168 14.27 -12.45 6.47
N GLY A 169 14.70 -11.60 7.42
CA GLY A 169 16.04 -11.03 7.42
C GLY A 169 16.31 -10.09 6.24
N GLY A 170 17.54 -9.59 6.13
CA GLY A 170 17.98 -8.73 5.04
C GLY A 170 17.28 -7.36 4.95
N PRO A 171 17.46 -6.65 3.84
CA PRO A 171 16.76 -5.38 3.57
C PRO A 171 15.25 -5.59 3.37
N ARG A 172 14.45 -4.78 4.05
CA ARG A 172 12.99 -4.88 4.05
C ARG A 172 12.34 -3.51 3.93
N LEU A 173 11.25 -3.44 3.17
CA LEU A 173 10.38 -2.26 3.07
C LEU A 173 8.94 -2.64 3.45
N LEU A 174 8.27 -1.73 4.16
CA LEU A 174 6.85 -1.77 4.42
C LEU A 174 6.25 -0.47 3.89
N LEU A 175 5.28 -0.60 2.99
CA LEU A 175 4.63 0.50 2.29
C LEU A 175 3.13 0.42 2.51
N GLY A 176 2.48 1.54 2.80
CA GLY A 176 1.02 1.53 2.91
C GLY A 176 0.42 2.73 3.59
N ASP A 177 -0.91 2.74 3.57
CA ASP A 177 -1.71 3.53 4.48
C ASP A 177 -1.74 2.82 5.83
N LEU A 178 -0.99 3.35 6.77
CA LEU A 178 -0.89 2.77 8.12
C LEU A 178 -1.95 3.30 9.08
N ASN A 179 -2.75 4.29 8.64
CA ASN A 179 -3.72 4.97 9.51
C ASN A 179 -3.12 5.43 10.85
N LEU A 180 -1.81 5.68 10.85
CA LEU A 180 -1.02 6.16 11.97
C LEU A 180 -0.31 7.45 11.54
N TRP A 181 -0.46 8.52 12.31
CA TRP A 181 0.25 9.76 12.05
C TRP A 181 1.75 9.62 12.28
N TRP A 182 2.54 10.44 11.62
CA TRP A 182 4.01 10.29 11.58
C TRP A 182 4.70 10.12 12.94
N PRO A 183 4.40 10.90 14.00
CA PRO A 183 5.03 10.68 15.30
C PRO A 183 4.74 9.29 15.90
N ALA A 184 3.49 8.82 15.76
CA ALA A 184 3.10 7.50 16.25
C ALA A 184 3.84 6.38 15.52
N VAL A 185 3.95 6.44 14.19
CA VAL A 185 4.71 5.45 13.41
C VAL A 185 6.16 5.38 13.87
N ARG A 186 6.81 6.53 14.09
CA ARG A 186 8.19 6.55 14.56
C ARG A 186 8.37 5.96 15.97
N LEU A 187 7.43 6.22 16.88
CA LEU A 187 7.52 5.79 18.27
C LEU A 187 7.07 4.35 18.50
N LEU A 188 6.11 3.88 17.71
CA LEU A 188 5.42 2.60 17.93
C LEU A 188 5.92 1.47 17.03
N SER A 189 6.71 1.76 16.00
CA SER A 189 7.40 0.74 15.21
C SER A 189 8.39 -0.05 16.06
N LEU A 190 8.63 -1.30 15.66
CA LEU A 190 9.64 -2.14 16.29
C LEU A 190 11.05 -1.55 16.09
N PRO A 191 12.00 -1.86 16.99
CA PRO A 191 13.39 -1.46 16.84
C PRO A 191 13.96 -1.87 15.47
N GLY A 192 14.78 -0.99 14.88
CA GLY A 192 15.37 -1.21 13.55
C GLY A 192 14.51 -0.73 12.38
N TRP A 193 13.22 -0.47 12.58
CA TRP A 193 12.33 0.11 11.58
C TRP A 193 12.36 1.65 11.61
N ARG A 194 12.46 2.27 10.45
CA ARG A 194 12.50 3.73 10.33
C ARG A 194 11.63 4.23 9.19
N PRO A 195 10.82 5.30 9.40
CA PRO A 195 10.09 5.95 8.32
C PRO A 195 11.07 6.73 7.43
N LEU A 196 10.87 6.66 6.11
CA LEU A 196 11.74 7.30 5.12
C LEU A 196 11.23 8.66 4.65
N VAL A 197 9.94 8.96 4.85
CA VAL A 197 9.29 10.18 4.37
C VAL A 197 8.57 10.87 5.53
N ARG A 198 8.52 12.19 5.46
CA ARG A 198 7.68 13.03 6.33
C ARG A 198 6.94 14.06 5.48
N GLY A 199 5.61 14.17 5.69
CA GLY A 199 4.75 15.16 5.04
C GLY A 199 3.30 14.69 4.97
N GLY A 200 2.36 15.61 4.94
CA GLY A 200 0.93 15.30 4.92
C GLY A 200 0.49 14.60 3.64
N THR A 201 -0.25 13.49 3.80
CA THR A 201 -0.77 12.70 2.69
C THR A 201 -2.29 12.67 2.66
N PHE A 202 -2.98 12.87 3.78
CA PHE A 202 -4.43 12.89 3.93
C PHE A 202 -4.89 14.23 4.57
N ARG A 203 -5.94 14.92 4.17
CA ARG A 203 -6.72 14.70 2.95
C ARG A 203 -6.05 15.41 1.79
N ASN A 204 -6.05 14.75 0.62
CA ASN A 204 -5.76 15.45 -0.63
C ASN A 204 -6.95 16.37 -0.94
N ARG A 205 -6.68 17.66 -1.08
CA ARG A 205 -7.70 18.69 -1.38
C ARG A 205 -7.18 19.62 -2.47
N PRO A 206 -8.06 20.37 -3.16
CA PRO A 206 -7.60 21.37 -4.12
C PRO A 206 -6.57 22.31 -3.53
N PRO A 207 -5.65 22.85 -4.35
CA PRO A 207 -4.72 23.89 -3.94
C PRO A 207 -5.47 25.05 -3.28
N GLY A 208 -4.96 25.54 -2.14
CA GLY A 208 -5.54 26.68 -1.41
C GLY A 208 -6.49 26.31 -0.25
N SER A 209 -6.80 25.04 -0.03
CA SER A 209 -7.59 24.64 1.14
C SER A 209 -6.75 24.61 2.42
N ALA A 210 -7.26 25.25 3.50
CA ALA A 210 -6.56 25.43 4.78
C ALA A 210 -6.61 24.22 5.74
N ALA A 211 -7.05 23.03 5.31
CA ALA A 211 -7.16 21.90 6.21
C ALA A 211 -5.78 21.31 6.55
N PRO A 212 -5.52 20.98 7.83
CA PRO A 212 -4.29 20.33 8.22
C PRO A 212 -4.18 18.98 7.50
N LEU A 213 -3.03 18.75 6.86
CA LEU A 213 -2.72 17.49 6.21
C LEU A 213 -2.10 16.57 7.24
N VAL A 214 -2.72 15.41 7.47
CA VAL A 214 -2.18 14.34 8.30
C VAL A 214 -1.38 13.40 7.42
N GLN A 215 -0.27 12.88 7.91
CA GLN A 215 0.45 11.81 7.22
C GLN A 215 -0.09 10.47 7.71
N LEU A 216 -0.68 9.68 6.81
CA LEU A 216 -1.18 8.33 7.06
C LEU A 216 -0.43 7.29 6.20
N ASP A 217 0.07 7.72 5.04
CA ASP A 217 0.78 6.87 4.09
C ASP A 217 2.29 6.93 4.36
N HIS A 218 2.92 5.77 4.46
CA HIS A 218 4.29 5.64 4.90
C HIS A 218 5.08 4.66 4.06
N VAL A 219 6.40 4.90 3.98
CA VAL A 219 7.40 3.94 3.54
C VAL A 219 8.37 3.76 4.70
N LEU A 220 8.42 2.56 5.25
CA LEU A 220 9.31 2.18 6.34
C LEU A 220 10.40 1.25 5.82
N ALA A 221 11.59 1.33 6.38
CA ALA A 221 12.70 0.44 6.05
C ALA A 221 13.32 -0.18 7.31
N ALA A 222 13.75 -1.44 7.18
CA ALA A 222 14.54 -2.15 8.18
C ALA A 222 15.60 -3.03 7.51
N GLY A 223 16.64 -3.41 8.25
CA GLY A 223 17.75 -4.23 7.74
C GLY A 223 18.55 -3.58 6.60
N ALA A 224 18.25 -2.31 6.31
CA ALA A 224 18.69 -1.60 5.12
C ALA A 224 19.86 -0.62 5.38
N SER A 225 20.45 -0.63 6.58
CA SER A 225 21.40 0.41 7.02
C SER A 225 22.63 0.57 6.12
N VAL A 226 22.96 -0.44 5.34
CA VAL A 226 24.07 -0.42 4.40
C VAL A 226 23.59 -0.55 2.95
N ALA A 227 22.60 -1.39 2.67
CA ALA A 227 22.18 -1.74 1.33
C ALA A 227 21.21 -0.74 0.68
N LEU A 228 20.32 -0.09 1.44
CA LEU A 228 19.29 0.83 0.90
C LEU A 228 19.44 2.23 1.50
N GLN A 229 19.84 3.18 0.68
CA GLN A 229 19.97 4.59 1.06
C GLN A 229 18.91 5.44 0.34
N PRO A 230 18.07 6.20 1.08
CA PRO A 230 17.15 7.14 0.45
C PRO A 230 17.92 8.30 -0.19
N ARG A 231 17.64 8.56 -1.47
CA ARG A 231 18.24 9.66 -2.25
C ARG A 231 17.26 10.77 -2.58
N GLY A 232 16.01 10.41 -2.75
CA GLY A 232 14.95 11.36 -3.05
C GLY A 232 13.64 10.92 -2.40
N ARG A 233 12.78 11.90 -2.14
CA ARG A 233 11.44 11.68 -1.61
C ARG A 233 10.51 12.77 -2.11
N ARG A 234 9.30 12.41 -2.43
CA ARG A 234 8.26 13.36 -2.84
C ARG A 234 6.88 12.84 -2.46
N ILE A 235 5.98 13.79 -2.19
CA ILE A 235 4.56 13.56 -1.99
C ILE A 235 3.85 14.17 -3.18
N VAL A 236 3.09 13.36 -3.89
CA VAL A 236 2.49 13.72 -5.19
C VAL A 236 0.99 13.87 -5.02
N SER A 237 0.50 15.08 -5.28
CA SER A 237 -0.94 15.39 -5.31
C SER A 237 -1.48 15.28 -6.73
N GLY A 238 -2.77 14.98 -6.86
CA GLY A 238 -3.48 14.96 -8.13
C GLY A 238 -5.00 14.97 -7.94
N PRO A 239 -5.76 14.90 -9.02
CA PRO A 239 -7.22 14.92 -8.97
C PRO A 239 -7.83 13.57 -8.54
N ALA A 240 -7.07 12.49 -8.60
CA ALA A 240 -7.50 11.17 -8.15
C ALA A 240 -7.16 10.97 -6.67
N SER A 241 -8.03 10.25 -5.96
CA SER A 241 -7.95 9.90 -4.53
C SER A 241 -7.96 11.09 -3.57
N ASP A 242 -8.49 10.89 -2.39
CA ASP A 242 -8.38 11.79 -1.23
C ASP A 242 -7.04 11.62 -0.48
N HIS A 243 -6.19 10.70 -0.92
CA HIS A 243 -4.80 10.55 -0.49
C HIS A 243 -3.81 11.05 -1.54
N LYS A 244 -2.68 11.56 -1.08
CA LYS A 244 -1.51 11.85 -1.92
C LYS A 244 -0.59 10.64 -1.95
N ALA A 245 0.01 10.37 -3.10
CA ALA A 245 0.99 9.31 -3.21
C ALA A 245 2.32 9.70 -2.57
N VAL A 246 2.98 8.73 -1.94
CA VAL A 246 4.34 8.87 -1.39
C VAL A 246 5.31 8.12 -2.29
N VAL A 247 6.40 8.78 -2.70
CA VAL A 247 7.45 8.20 -3.54
C VAL A 247 8.80 8.35 -2.87
N VAL A 248 9.58 7.29 -2.86
CA VAL A 248 10.96 7.27 -2.34
C VAL A 248 11.89 6.70 -3.40
N GLU A 249 12.98 7.43 -3.66
CA GLU A 249 14.08 6.93 -4.47
C GLU A 249 15.14 6.32 -3.55
N LEU A 250 15.48 5.08 -3.80
CA LEU A 250 16.44 4.30 -3.05
C LEU A 250 17.65 3.98 -3.93
N GLU A 251 18.82 4.00 -3.35
CA GLU A 251 20.04 3.52 -3.97
C GLU A 251 20.47 2.23 -3.28
N TRP A 252 20.64 1.18 -4.08
CA TRP A 252 21.17 -0.10 -3.65
C TRP A 252 22.71 -0.08 -3.79
N ARG A 253 23.42 -0.38 -2.70
CA ARG A 253 24.87 -0.45 -2.63
C ARG A 253 25.39 -1.88 -2.53
#